data_098b80a3efe54393a8b4f3d405585bf4
#
_entry.id   098b80a3efe54393a8b4f3d405585bf4
#
_cell.length_a   1.000
_cell.length_b   1.000
_cell.length_c   1.000
_cell.angle_alpha   90.00
_cell.angle_beta   90.00
_cell.angle_gamma   90.00
#
_symmetry.space_group_name_H-M   'P 1'
#
loop_
_entity.id
_entity.type
_entity.pdbx_description
1 polymer ?
#
loop_
_entity_poly.entity_id
_entity_poly.type
_entity_poly.pdbx_seq_one_letter_code
_entity_poly.pdbx_strand_id
1 'polypeptide(L)'
;VKFGLFPDMSEAEYRASKAVSCSALKRFDRAPALARWPQPETESMRAGRRIHAGVLEAWQFDGRYVRTDLDRRGTKAWQEEESAAAADGRILLKASEYDAIALIRDAVHAHPTARELLAPGLMTETAVFWRDTLTGAACRARMDGIRRDMRLIVDVKTTGDASAWKFARTAAEMKLHWQAAWYLEGLGMAPGGFQPEAMLFIAIERDAPHLIAVYELPPPAIMAGRDQVRRALDGYLACEAAGEWPGYPPQITPLHLPDWAMRTDEEETTA
;
A
#
# COMPACT_ATOMS: atom_id res chain seq x y z
N VAL A 1 -5.14 0.18 -22.94
CA VAL A 1 -5.49 0.71 -21.60
C VAL A 1 -6.35 1.95 -21.80
N LYS A 2 -7.51 2.04 -21.12
CA LYS A 2 -8.27 3.29 -21.01
C LYS A 2 -7.62 4.15 -19.92
N PHE A 3 -7.45 5.45 -20.17
CA PHE A 3 -6.90 6.41 -19.23
C PHE A 3 -7.99 7.19 -18.51
N GLY A 4 -7.81 7.50 -17.25
CA GLY A 4 -8.79 8.21 -16.41
C GLY A 4 -8.89 7.64 -14.99
N LEU A 5 -9.98 8.02 -14.32
CA LEU A 5 -10.34 7.56 -12.97
C LEU A 5 -11.47 6.53 -13.05
N PHE A 6 -11.33 5.42 -12.35
CA PHE A 6 -12.27 4.28 -12.39
C PHE A 6 -12.56 3.83 -10.95
N PRO A 7 -13.52 4.46 -10.26
CA PRO A 7 -13.84 4.13 -8.86
C PRO A 7 -14.44 2.72 -8.71
N ASP A 8 -15.14 2.23 -9.75
CA ASP A 8 -15.83 0.93 -9.71
C ASP A 8 -15.02 -0.22 -10.32
N MET A 9 -13.74 0.02 -10.67
CA MET A 9 -12.90 -1.02 -11.26
C MET A 9 -12.55 -2.08 -10.22
N SER A 10 -12.85 -3.33 -10.52
CA SER A 10 -12.48 -4.45 -9.65
C SER A 10 -10.96 -4.59 -9.52
N GLU A 11 -10.50 -5.17 -8.40
CA GLU A 11 -9.07 -5.43 -8.20
C GLU A 11 -8.52 -6.41 -9.26
N ALA A 12 -9.32 -7.35 -9.71
CA ALA A 12 -8.94 -8.31 -10.74
C ALA A 12 -8.68 -7.61 -12.10
N GLU A 13 -9.56 -6.71 -12.52
CA GLU A 13 -9.38 -5.90 -13.74
C GLU A 13 -8.17 -4.97 -13.61
N TYR A 14 -8.02 -4.30 -12.46
CA TYR A 14 -6.85 -3.47 -12.19
C TYR A 14 -5.55 -4.27 -12.29
N ARG A 15 -5.48 -5.46 -11.68
CA ARG A 15 -4.28 -6.32 -11.71
C ARG A 15 -4.00 -6.88 -13.10
N ALA A 16 -5.02 -7.20 -13.88
CA ALA A 16 -4.87 -7.72 -15.25
C ALA A 16 -4.29 -6.68 -16.23
N SER A 17 -4.35 -5.40 -15.90
CA SER A 17 -3.79 -4.33 -16.73
C SER A 17 -2.27 -4.47 -16.86
N LYS A 18 -1.76 -4.21 -18.08
CA LYS A 18 -0.31 -4.18 -18.37
C LYS A 18 0.36 -2.84 -18.03
N ALA A 19 -0.39 -1.84 -17.54
CA ALA A 19 0.18 -0.56 -17.15
C ALA A 19 1.15 -0.71 -15.96
N VAL A 20 2.21 0.09 -15.95
CA VAL A 20 3.24 0.07 -14.91
C VAL A 20 2.68 0.64 -13.60
N SER A 21 2.96 -0.01 -12.47
CA SER A 21 2.56 0.45 -11.14
C SER A 21 3.77 0.75 -10.26
N CYS A 22 3.61 1.63 -9.27
CA CYS A 22 4.67 1.90 -8.28
C CYS A 22 5.17 0.61 -7.60
N SER A 23 4.27 -0.34 -7.30
CA SER A 23 4.66 -1.63 -6.70
C SER A 23 5.58 -2.45 -7.62
N ALA A 24 5.34 -2.42 -8.94
CA ALA A 24 6.22 -3.07 -9.90
C ALA A 24 7.60 -2.40 -9.94
N LEU A 25 7.64 -1.06 -9.89
CA LEU A 25 8.89 -0.29 -9.86
C LEU A 25 9.68 -0.51 -8.56
N LYS A 26 9.01 -0.60 -7.41
CA LYS A 26 9.67 -0.95 -6.12
C LYS A 26 10.33 -2.33 -6.17
N ARG A 27 9.69 -3.31 -6.83
CA ARG A 27 10.29 -4.64 -7.04
C ARG A 27 11.43 -4.61 -8.06
N PHE A 28 11.25 -3.86 -9.15
CA PHE A 28 12.28 -3.66 -10.17
C PHE A 28 13.56 -3.09 -9.58
N ASP A 29 13.46 -2.09 -8.73
CA ASP A 29 14.60 -1.45 -8.08
C ASP A 29 15.39 -2.41 -7.17
N ARG A 30 14.72 -3.38 -6.58
CA ARG A 30 15.40 -4.44 -5.83
C ARG A 30 16.16 -5.40 -6.76
N ALA A 31 15.55 -5.85 -7.83
CA ALA A 31 16.14 -6.59 -8.93
C ALA A 31 15.15 -6.61 -10.11
N PRO A 32 15.57 -6.32 -11.35
CA PRO A 32 14.67 -6.31 -12.53
C PRO A 32 13.82 -7.57 -12.67
N ALA A 33 14.38 -8.75 -12.45
CA ALA A 33 13.68 -10.03 -12.50
C ALA A 33 12.44 -10.08 -11.60
N LEU A 34 12.46 -9.42 -10.44
CA LEU A 34 11.35 -9.42 -9.49
C LEU A 34 10.12 -8.66 -10.01
N ALA A 35 10.28 -7.73 -10.94
CA ALA A 35 9.15 -7.00 -11.53
C ALA A 35 8.21 -7.93 -12.33
N ARG A 36 8.74 -8.99 -12.90
CA ARG A 36 8.02 -10.00 -13.71
C ARG A 36 7.56 -11.22 -12.90
N TRP A 37 8.12 -11.40 -11.69
CA TRP A 37 7.81 -12.56 -10.88
C TRP A 37 6.50 -12.36 -10.11
N PRO A 38 5.59 -13.34 -10.12
CA PRO A 38 4.37 -13.28 -9.31
C PRO A 38 4.73 -13.16 -7.82
N GLN A 39 4.11 -12.23 -7.13
CA GLN A 39 4.28 -12.10 -5.69
C GLN A 39 3.09 -12.78 -4.99
N PRO A 40 3.32 -13.88 -4.25
CA PRO A 40 2.28 -14.48 -3.46
C PRO A 40 1.84 -13.51 -2.36
N GLU A 41 0.55 -13.52 -2.08
CA GLU A 41 0.01 -12.69 -1.03
C GLU A 41 0.35 -13.24 0.34
N THR A 42 0.95 -12.40 1.18
CA THR A 42 1.28 -12.73 2.57
C THR A 42 0.08 -12.53 3.51
N GLU A 43 0.09 -13.18 4.70
CA GLU A 43 -0.96 -12.94 5.70
C GLU A 43 -1.01 -11.49 6.16
N SER A 44 0.14 -10.82 6.29
CA SER A 44 0.21 -9.39 6.61
C SER A 44 -0.50 -8.52 5.55
N MET A 45 -0.36 -8.86 4.27
CA MET A 45 -1.07 -8.16 3.19
C MET A 45 -2.59 -8.41 3.25
N ARG A 46 -3.01 -9.64 3.56
CA ARG A 46 -4.43 -9.97 3.77
C ARG A 46 -5.03 -9.21 4.96
N ALA A 47 -4.32 -9.20 6.09
CA ALA A 47 -4.73 -8.46 7.28
C ALA A 47 -4.85 -6.96 6.99
N GLY A 48 -3.87 -6.37 6.30
CA GLY A 48 -3.92 -4.98 5.86
C GLY A 48 -5.14 -4.66 5.01
N ARG A 49 -5.46 -5.51 4.02
CA ARG A 49 -6.67 -5.32 3.17
C ARG A 49 -7.98 -5.40 3.95
N ARG A 50 -8.07 -6.29 4.93
CA ARG A 50 -9.27 -6.37 5.78
C ARG A 50 -9.47 -5.08 6.58
N ILE A 51 -8.37 -4.52 7.12
CA ILE A 51 -8.39 -3.24 7.84
C ILE A 51 -8.77 -2.10 6.88
N HIS A 52 -8.18 -2.05 5.68
CA HIS A 52 -8.57 -1.07 4.65
C HIS A 52 -10.07 -1.15 4.35
N ALA A 53 -10.61 -2.35 4.11
CA ALA A 53 -12.05 -2.52 3.87
C ALA A 53 -12.89 -2.05 5.05
N GLY A 54 -12.50 -2.37 6.29
CA GLY A 54 -13.22 -1.94 7.49
C GLY A 54 -13.17 -0.43 7.74
N VAL A 55 -12.09 0.25 7.35
CA VAL A 55 -11.89 1.69 7.56
C VAL A 55 -12.45 2.51 6.40
N LEU A 56 -12.15 2.13 5.15
CA LEU A 56 -12.48 2.90 3.95
C LEU A 56 -13.86 2.60 3.40
N GLU A 57 -14.33 1.35 3.57
CA GLU A 57 -15.59 0.86 3.01
C GLU A 57 -16.46 0.20 4.09
N ALA A 58 -16.57 0.84 5.25
CA ALA A 58 -17.25 0.31 6.42
C ALA A 58 -18.69 -0.18 6.11
N TRP A 59 -19.39 0.50 5.19
CA TRP A 59 -20.73 0.12 4.73
C TRP A 59 -20.79 -1.19 3.95
N GLN A 60 -19.66 -1.65 3.40
CA GLN A 60 -19.57 -2.93 2.68
C GLN A 60 -18.92 -4.03 3.52
N PHE A 61 -18.37 -3.68 4.69
CA PHE A 61 -17.58 -4.62 5.48
C PHE A 61 -18.39 -5.85 5.90
N ASP A 62 -19.56 -5.65 6.46
CA ASP A 62 -20.45 -6.74 6.90
C ASP A 62 -21.01 -7.55 5.72
N GLY A 63 -21.12 -6.94 4.54
CA GLY A 63 -21.48 -7.62 3.30
C GLY A 63 -20.36 -8.50 2.74
N ARG A 64 -19.10 -8.20 3.06
CA ARG A 64 -17.91 -8.93 2.57
C ARG A 64 -17.39 -9.97 3.54
N TYR A 65 -17.61 -9.78 4.85
CA TYR A 65 -17.03 -10.62 5.89
C TYR A 65 -18.09 -11.19 6.81
N VAL A 66 -17.87 -12.42 7.24
CA VAL A 66 -18.73 -13.12 8.22
C VAL A 66 -17.90 -13.42 9.45
N ARG A 67 -18.44 -13.11 10.62
CA ARG A 67 -17.83 -13.40 11.91
C ARG A 67 -18.18 -14.83 12.35
N THR A 68 -17.21 -15.59 12.84
CA THR A 68 -17.44 -16.89 13.49
C THR A 68 -16.76 -16.95 14.85
N ASP A 69 -17.37 -17.65 15.78
CA ASP A 69 -16.80 -17.93 17.09
C ASP A 69 -15.88 -19.17 17.09
N LEU A 70 -15.69 -19.81 15.94
CA LEU A 70 -14.76 -20.93 15.78
C LEU A 70 -13.31 -20.44 15.84
N ASP A 71 -12.57 -20.88 16.85
CA ASP A 71 -11.18 -20.45 17.07
C ASP A 71 -10.16 -21.14 16.15
N ARG A 72 -10.48 -22.31 15.64
CA ARG A 72 -9.51 -23.15 14.91
C ARG A 72 -9.89 -23.30 13.44
N ARG A 73 -9.08 -22.70 12.57
CA ARG A 73 -9.17 -22.91 11.11
C ARG A 73 -8.84 -24.36 10.74
N GLY A 74 -9.41 -24.84 9.63
CA GLY A 74 -9.12 -26.18 9.09
C GLY A 74 -9.87 -27.33 9.78
N THR A 75 -10.72 -27.05 10.79
CA THR A 75 -11.65 -28.04 11.33
C THR A 75 -12.83 -28.28 10.37
N LYS A 76 -13.54 -29.39 10.50
CA LYS A 76 -14.73 -29.67 9.70
C LYS A 76 -15.77 -28.57 9.84
N ALA A 77 -16.05 -28.13 11.07
CA ALA A 77 -16.98 -27.02 11.32
C ALA A 77 -16.54 -25.72 10.63
N TRP A 78 -15.23 -25.38 10.69
CA TRP A 78 -14.68 -24.23 9.97
C TRP A 78 -14.90 -24.34 8.46
N GLN A 79 -14.62 -25.51 7.87
CA GLN A 79 -14.76 -25.72 6.41
C GLN A 79 -16.22 -25.60 5.96
N GLU A 80 -17.16 -26.07 6.79
CA GLU A 80 -18.60 -25.96 6.53
C GLU A 80 -19.05 -24.48 6.52
N GLU A 81 -18.68 -23.70 7.54
CA GLU A 81 -19.00 -22.26 7.61
C GLU A 81 -18.29 -21.46 6.52
N GLU A 82 -17.00 -21.77 6.24
CA GLU A 82 -16.23 -21.11 5.19
C GLU A 82 -16.84 -21.36 3.80
N SER A 83 -17.30 -22.59 3.55
CA SER A 83 -17.98 -22.95 2.30
C SER A 83 -19.31 -22.22 2.16
N ALA A 84 -20.08 -22.11 3.25
CA ALA A 84 -21.33 -21.36 3.27
C ALA A 84 -21.10 -19.86 3.03
N ALA A 85 -20.12 -19.26 3.70
CA ALA A 85 -19.74 -17.87 3.47
C ALA A 85 -19.28 -17.62 2.04
N ALA A 86 -18.46 -18.52 1.48
CA ALA A 86 -17.97 -18.43 0.11
C ALA A 86 -19.10 -18.57 -0.94
N ALA A 87 -20.12 -19.38 -0.67
CA ALA A 87 -21.30 -19.49 -1.54
C ALA A 87 -22.07 -18.17 -1.65
N ASP A 88 -22.03 -17.34 -0.58
CA ASP A 88 -22.59 -15.99 -0.56
C ASP A 88 -21.59 -14.91 -1.04
N GLY A 89 -20.41 -15.31 -1.55
CA GLY A 89 -19.36 -14.39 -1.97
C GLY A 89 -18.66 -13.66 -0.80
N ARG A 90 -18.77 -14.17 0.44
CA ARG A 90 -18.22 -13.58 1.65
C ARG A 90 -17.01 -14.37 2.17
N ILE A 91 -16.24 -13.74 3.04
CA ILE A 91 -15.02 -14.30 3.64
C ILE A 91 -15.27 -14.51 5.14
N LEU A 92 -15.02 -15.74 5.61
CA LEU A 92 -15.14 -16.07 7.03
C LEU A 92 -13.95 -15.54 7.83
N LEU A 93 -14.21 -14.80 8.91
CA LEU A 93 -13.21 -14.31 9.87
C LEU A 93 -13.48 -14.86 11.25
N LYS A 94 -12.42 -15.13 12.01
CA LYS A 94 -12.54 -15.37 13.45
C LYS A 94 -13.13 -14.14 14.14
N ALA A 95 -13.85 -14.37 15.23
CA ALA A 95 -14.36 -13.30 16.09
C ALA A 95 -13.27 -12.28 16.45
N SER A 96 -12.09 -12.74 16.89
CA SER A 96 -10.97 -11.88 17.26
C SER A 96 -10.47 -11.00 16.10
N GLU A 97 -10.47 -11.51 14.87
CA GLU A 97 -10.05 -10.74 13.69
C GLU A 97 -11.12 -9.71 13.29
N TYR A 98 -12.38 -10.12 13.31
CA TYR A 98 -13.52 -9.26 12.96
C TYR A 98 -13.67 -8.12 13.97
N ASP A 99 -13.66 -8.45 15.26
CA ASP A 99 -13.84 -7.50 16.35
C ASP A 99 -12.66 -6.51 16.43
N ALA A 100 -11.43 -6.96 16.16
CA ALA A 100 -10.25 -6.08 16.09
C ALA A 100 -10.41 -5.02 14.96
N ILE A 101 -10.97 -5.39 13.81
CA ILE A 101 -11.20 -4.44 12.72
C ILE A 101 -12.25 -3.39 13.12
N ALA A 102 -13.31 -3.80 13.85
CA ALA A 102 -14.29 -2.87 14.37
C ALA A 102 -13.67 -1.87 15.35
N LEU A 103 -12.80 -2.34 16.27
CA LEU A 103 -12.07 -1.48 17.21
C LEU A 103 -11.14 -0.50 16.49
N ILE A 104 -10.42 -0.95 15.47
CA ILE A 104 -9.55 -0.10 14.64
C ILE A 104 -10.39 0.97 13.94
N ARG A 105 -11.52 0.59 13.34
CA ARG A 105 -12.44 1.54 12.69
C ARG A 105 -12.91 2.60 13.67
N ASP A 106 -13.31 2.19 14.88
CA ASP A 106 -13.80 3.10 15.90
C ASP A 106 -12.69 4.06 16.37
N ALA A 107 -11.45 3.57 16.52
CA ALA A 107 -10.29 4.40 16.84
C ALA A 107 -10.00 5.44 15.72
N VAL A 108 -10.08 5.03 14.45
CA VAL A 108 -9.91 5.94 13.30
C VAL A 108 -11.00 7.01 13.28
N HIS A 109 -12.25 6.64 13.52
CA HIS A 109 -13.36 7.60 13.58
C HIS A 109 -13.33 8.50 14.82
N ALA A 110 -12.71 8.07 15.92
CA ALA A 110 -12.48 8.90 17.10
C ALA A 110 -11.38 9.94 16.87
N HIS A 111 -10.42 9.69 15.96
CA HIS A 111 -9.33 10.61 15.64
C HIS A 111 -9.83 11.77 14.76
N PRO A 112 -9.77 13.05 15.22
CA PRO A 112 -10.44 14.16 14.54
C PRO A 112 -10.02 14.31 13.07
N THR A 113 -8.72 14.36 12.80
CA THR A 113 -8.18 14.54 11.44
C THR A 113 -8.50 13.35 10.54
N ALA A 114 -8.32 12.11 11.03
CA ALA A 114 -8.61 10.92 10.22
C ALA A 114 -10.09 10.85 9.86
N ARG A 115 -10.98 11.15 10.81
CA ARG A 115 -12.42 11.23 10.58
C ARG A 115 -12.78 12.25 9.51
N GLU A 116 -12.16 13.43 9.52
CA GLU A 116 -12.38 14.49 8.52
C GLU A 116 -11.94 14.02 7.13
N LEU A 117 -10.76 13.42 7.04
CA LEU A 117 -10.21 12.91 5.78
C LEU A 117 -11.07 11.79 5.19
N LEU A 118 -11.68 10.96 6.03
CA LEU A 118 -12.51 9.83 5.62
C LEU A 118 -14.02 10.16 5.59
N ALA A 119 -14.39 11.42 5.78
CA ALA A 119 -15.79 11.87 5.74
C ALA A 119 -16.41 11.66 4.33
N PRO A 120 -17.76 11.75 4.22
CA PRO A 120 -18.47 11.65 2.95
C PRO A 120 -17.88 12.57 1.88
N GLY A 121 -17.79 12.08 0.63
CA GLY A 121 -17.09 12.73 -0.48
C GLY A 121 -15.71 12.14 -0.78
N LEU A 122 -15.21 11.22 0.06
CA LEU A 122 -14.04 10.42 -0.25
C LEU A 122 -14.37 9.42 -1.38
N MET A 123 -13.59 9.45 -2.45
CA MET A 123 -13.61 8.42 -3.49
C MET A 123 -12.64 7.32 -3.07
N THR A 124 -13.17 6.16 -2.66
CA THR A 124 -12.36 5.04 -2.16
C THR A 124 -11.88 4.13 -3.27
N GLU A 125 -10.75 3.42 -3.05
CA GLU A 125 -10.24 2.34 -3.89
C GLU A 125 -10.21 2.66 -5.40
N THR A 126 -10.00 3.92 -5.74
CA THR A 126 -10.10 4.40 -7.13
C THR A 126 -8.87 4.01 -7.93
N ALA A 127 -9.08 3.28 -9.01
CA ALA A 127 -8.04 2.99 -9.98
C ALA A 127 -7.83 4.21 -10.90
N VAL A 128 -6.57 4.64 -11.04
CA VAL A 128 -6.16 5.79 -11.84
C VAL A 128 -5.17 5.32 -12.89
N PHE A 129 -5.44 5.64 -14.15
CA PHE A 129 -4.58 5.31 -15.28
C PHE A 129 -4.21 6.57 -16.04
N TRP A 130 -2.94 6.71 -16.35
CA TRP A 130 -2.41 7.84 -17.13
C TRP A 130 -1.34 7.41 -18.11
N ARG A 131 -1.04 8.27 -19.03
CA ARG A 131 0.10 8.15 -19.93
C ARG A 131 1.23 9.04 -19.39
N ASP A 132 2.38 8.43 -19.12
CA ASP A 132 3.57 9.20 -18.79
C ASP A 132 3.97 10.09 -19.96
N THR A 133 4.14 11.38 -19.71
CA THR A 133 4.35 12.37 -20.77
C THR A 133 5.74 12.30 -21.39
N LEU A 134 6.73 11.80 -20.68
CA LEU A 134 8.11 11.71 -21.14
C LEU A 134 8.38 10.44 -21.94
N THR A 135 7.85 9.31 -21.46
CA THR A 135 8.14 7.99 -22.04
C THR A 135 6.99 7.44 -22.89
N GLY A 136 5.79 8.01 -22.76
CA GLY A 136 4.57 7.48 -23.36
C GLY A 136 4.03 6.20 -22.71
N ALA A 137 4.68 5.72 -21.66
CA ALA A 137 4.28 4.51 -20.97
C ALA A 137 2.90 4.61 -20.34
N ALA A 138 2.12 3.53 -20.39
CA ALA A 138 0.88 3.42 -19.64
C ALA A 138 1.21 3.13 -18.17
N CYS A 139 0.75 4.00 -17.29
CA CYS A 139 0.98 3.96 -15.85
C CYS A 139 -0.33 3.81 -15.08
N ARG A 140 -0.27 3.26 -13.88
CA ARG A 140 -1.44 3.08 -13.02
C ARG A 140 -1.13 3.22 -11.54
N ALA A 141 -2.16 3.61 -10.80
CA ALA A 141 -2.23 3.57 -9.34
C ALA A 141 -3.62 3.09 -8.92
N ARG A 142 -3.74 2.52 -7.72
CA ARG A 142 -5.00 2.35 -7.01
C ARG A 142 -4.86 3.13 -5.70
N MET A 143 -5.68 4.15 -5.57
CA MET A 143 -5.59 5.10 -4.46
C MET A 143 -6.63 4.73 -3.42
N ASP A 144 -6.22 4.59 -2.16
CA ASP A 144 -7.10 4.24 -1.06
C ASP A 144 -8.22 5.28 -0.90
N GLY A 145 -7.89 6.57 -1.04
CA GLY A 145 -8.84 7.66 -0.98
C GLY A 145 -8.43 8.89 -1.79
N ILE A 146 -9.38 9.51 -2.47
CA ILE A 146 -9.22 10.78 -3.17
C ILE A 146 -10.25 11.77 -2.63
N ARG A 147 -9.78 12.86 -2.03
CA ARG A 147 -10.58 14.02 -1.58
C ARG A 147 -10.46 15.14 -2.60
N ARG A 148 -11.39 15.14 -3.57
CA ARG A 148 -11.41 16.15 -4.63
C ARG A 148 -11.67 17.56 -4.10
N ASP A 149 -12.54 17.66 -3.12
CA ASP A 149 -12.91 18.91 -2.43
C ASP A 149 -11.74 19.54 -1.66
N MET A 150 -10.87 18.73 -1.09
CA MET A 150 -9.66 19.15 -0.37
C MET A 150 -8.40 19.11 -1.24
N ARG A 151 -8.49 18.60 -2.46
CA ARG A 151 -7.35 18.36 -3.37
C ARG A 151 -6.28 17.45 -2.77
N LEU A 152 -6.70 16.44 -2.00
CA LEU A 152 -5.80 15.52 -1.30
C LEU A 152 -5.94 14.08 -1.80
N ILE A 153 -4.85 13.34 -1.63
CA ILE A 153 -4.85 11.87 -1.67
C ILE A 153 -4.69 11.39 -0.22
N VAL A 154 -5.46 10.40 0.16
CA VAL A 154 -5.40 9.77 1.49
C VAL A 154 -5.00 8.31 1.30
N ASP A 155 -4.10 7.83 2.13
CA ASP A 155 -3.60 6.45 2.07
C ASP A 155 -3.51 5.88 3.49
N VAL A 156 -4.05 4.70 3.68
CA VAL A 156 -4.09 4.02 4.98
C VAL A 156 -2.92 3.06 5.09
N LYS A 157 -2.18 3.14 6.19
CA LYS A 157 -1.06 2.23 6.46
C LYS A 157 -1.18 1.61 7.84
N THR A 158 -1.15 0.29 7.90
CA THR A 158 -1.05 -0.43 9.17
C THR A 158 0.40 -0.62 9.56
N THR A 159 0.71 -0.35 10.81
CA THR A 159 2.07 -0.44 11.38
C THR A 159 2.05 -1.13 12.74
N GLY A 160 3.21 -1.50 13.26
CA GLY A 160 3.35 -1.93 14.66
C GLY A 160 3.57 -0.75 15.63
N ASP A 161 4.03 0.40 15.12
CA ASP A 161 4.28 1.61 15.89
C ASP A 161 4.08 2.80 14.96
N ALA A 162 3.10 3.65 15.28
CA ALA A 162 2.74 4.84 14.52
C ALA A 162 3.47 6.11 14.99
N SER A 163 4.38 6.03 15.98
CA SER A 163 5.18 7.18 16.38
C SER A 163 6.00 7.74 15.22
N ALA A 164 6.19 9.06 15.19
CA ALA A 164 6.84 9.75 14.06
C ALA A 164 8.22 9.16 13.71
N TRP A 165 9.02 8.82 14.73
CA TRP A 165 10.35 8.25 14.51
C TRP A 165 10.31 6.84 13.89
N LYS A 166 9.45 5.97 14.41
CA LYS A 166 9.29 4.59 13.87
C LYS A 166 8.64 4.59 12.52
N PHE A 167 7.57 5.36 12.37
CA PHE A 167 6.86 5.42 11.09
C PHE A 167 7.70 6.03 9.98
N ALA A 168 8.59 6.99 10.26
CA ALA A 168 9.54 7.52 9.28
C ALA A 168 10.46 6.43 8.73
N ARG A 169 10.93 5.49 9.56
CA ARG A 169 11.73 4.34 9.11
C ARG A 169 10.89 3.39 8.26
N THR A 170 9.69 3.05 8.71
CA THR A 170 8.73 2.24 7.95
C THR A 170 8.41 2.88 6.60
N ALA A 171 8.20 4.19 6.56
CA ALA A 171 7.93 4.95 5.34
C ALA A 171 9.10 4.87 4.35
N ALA A 172 10.34 4.95 4.86
CA ALA A 172 11.54 4.81 4.03
C ALA A 172 11.68 3.38 3.48
N GLU A 173 11.54 2.36 4.33
CA GLU A 173 11.62 0.94 3.96
C GLU A 173 10.55 0.55 2.93
N MET A 174 9.31 1.03 3.12
CA MET A 174 8.19 0.82 2.20
C MET A 174 8.25 1.72 0.96
N LYS A 175 9.23 2.63 0.88
CA LYS A 175 9.34 3.65 -0.18
C LYS A 175 8.03 4.41 -0.36
N LEU A 176 7.46 4.95 0.73
CA LEU A 176 6.21 5.72 0.66
C LEU A 176 6.40 7.05 -0.09
N HIS A 177 7.60 7.61 -0.09
CA HIS A 177 7.97 8.77 -0.91
C HIS A 177 7.88 8.49 -2.42
N TRP A 178 8.18 7.25 -2.88
CA TRP A 178 7.93 6.84 -4.26
C TRP A 178 6.42 6.79 -4.55
N GLN A 179 5.67 6.20 -3.64
CA GLN A 179 4.22 6.08 -3.78
C GLN A 179 3.57 7.45 -3.84
N ALA A 180 3.97 8.37 -2.95
CA ALA A 180 3.44 9.73 -2.93
C ALA A 180 3.77 10.47 -4.23
N ALA A 181 5.03 10.46 -4.67
CA ALA A 181 5.43 11.10 -5.93
C ALA A 181 4.64 10.53 -7.14
N TRP A 182 4.53 9.21 -7.24
CA TRP A 182 3.81 8.50 -8.30
C TRP A 182 2.32 8.81 -8.32
N TYR A 183 1.68 8.88 -7.14
CA TYR A 183 0.24 9.13 -7.02
C TYR A 183 -0.11 10.59 -7.29
N LEU A 184 0.67 11.53 -6.73
CA LEU A 184 0.49 12.97 -6.97
C LEU A 184 0.63 13.32 -8.46
N GLU A 185 1.66 12.79 -9.12
CA GLU A 185 1.89 12.99 -10.54
C GLU A 185 0.82 12.30 -11.39
N GLY A 186 0.51 11.04 -11.06
CA GLY A 186 -0.46 10.25 -11.81
C GLY A 186 -1.87 10.83 -11.78
N LEU A 187 -2.33 11.32 -10.63
CA LEU A 187 -3.65 11.96 -10.53
C LEU A 187 -3.69 13.29 -11.31
N GLY A 188 -2.58 14.02 -11.32
CA GLY A 188 -2.45 15.25 -12.12
C GLY A 188 -2.46 15.01 -13.63
N MET A 189 -1.90 13.89 -14.09
CA MET A 189 -1.82 13.54 -15.52
C MET A 189 -3.05 12.78 -16.04
N ALA A 190 -3.82 12.16 -15.16
CA ALA A 190 -4.94 11.32 -15.58
C ALA A 190 -6.09 12.17 -16.15
N PRO A 191 -6.71 11.78 -17.30
CA PRO A 191 -7.93 12.40 -17.77
C PRO A 191 -9.04 12.41 -16.72
N GLY A 192 -9.64 13.56 -16.45
CA GLY A 192 -10.60 13.74 -15.37
C GLY A 192 -10.00 13.84 -13.96
N GLY A 193 -8.68 13.77 -13.85
CA GLY A 193 -7.93 14.02 -12.62
C GLY A 193 -7.86 15.52 -12.27
N PHE A 194 -7.05 15.81 -11.28
CA PHE A 194 -6.70 17.17 -10.86
C PHE A 194 -5.32 17.15 -10.24
N GLN A 195 -4.66 18.31 -10.17
CA GLN A 195 -3.38 18.40 -9.46
C GLN A 195 -3.63 18.38 -7.95
N PRO A 196 -3.29 17.28 -7.24
CA PRO A 196 -3.43 17.26 -5.79
C PRO A 196 -2.37 18.14 -5.11
N GLU A 197 -2.70 18.67 -3.94
CA GLU A 197 -1.79 19.50 -3.15
C GLU A 197 -0.88 18.64 -2.27
N ALA A 198 -1.44 17.56 -1.70
CA ALA A 198 -0.69 16.65 -0.84
C ALA A 198 -1.22 15.21 -0.90
N MET A 199 -0.40 14.30 -0.41
CA MET A 199 -0.79 12.93 -0.05
C MET A 199 -0.55 12.72 1.44
N LEU A 200 -1.62 12.35 2.15
CA LEU A 200 -1.60 12.12 3.59
C LEU A 200 -1.66 10.62 3.89
N PHE A 201 -0.87 10.20 4.86
CA PHE A 201 -0.81 8.83 5.34
C PHE A 201 -1.49 8.73 6.71
N ILE A 202 -2.55 7.94 6.82
CA ILE A 202 -3.17 7.57 8.09
C ILE A 202 -2.46 6.31 8.58
N ALA A 203 -1.53 6.46 9.52
CA ALA A 203 -0.82 5.38 10.16
C ALA A 203 -1.65 4.81 11.31
N ILE A 204 -1.94 3.51 11.28
CA ILE A 204 -2.81 2.81 12.21
C ILE A 204 -2.01 1.72 12.91
N GLU A 205 -1.92 1.73 14.22
CA GLU A 205 -1.35 0.61 14.98
C GLU A 205 -2.29 -0.59 14.99
N ARG A 206 -1.73 -1.76 14.66
CA ARG A 206 -2.50 -3.01 14.61
C ARG A 206 -2.91 -3.51 15.98
N ASP A 207 -2.07 -3.23 16.99
CA ASP A 207 -2.26 -3.69 18.36
C ASP A 207 -3.01 -2.63 19.17
N ALA A 208 -3.82 -3.08 20.13
CA ALA A 208 -4.52 -2.18 21.03
C ALA A 208 -3.54 -1.28 21.80
N PRO A 209 -3.85 -0.01 22.03
CA PRO A 209 -5.16 0.64 21.86
C PRO A 209 -5.43 1.21 20.45
N HIS A 210 -4.72 0.78 19.40
CA HIS A 210 -4.87 1.20 18.01
C HIS A 210 -4.63 2.71 17.83
N LEU A 211 -3.43 3.15 18.22
CA LEU A 211 -3.05 4.55 18.07
C LEU A 211 -3.03 4.96 16.60
N ILE A 212 -3.52 6.19 16.35
CA ILE A 212 -3.64 6.76 15.02
C ILE A 212 -2.74 7.99 14.93
N ALA A 213 -1.99 8.10 13.84
CA ALA A 213 -1.27 9.32 13.49
C ALA A 213 -1.48 9.64 12.00
N VAL A 214 -1.50 10.92 11.66
CA VAL A 214 -1.63 11.37 10.27
C VAL A 214 -0.36 12.10 9.88
N TYR A 215 0.23 11.67 8.76
CA TYR A 215 1.52 12.18 8.30
C TYR A 215 1.45 12.70 6.87
N GLU A 216 2.23 13.74 6.62
CA GLU A 216 2.54 14.25 5.30
C GLU A 216 4.07 14.15 5.08
N LEU A 217 4.47 13.77 3.87
CA LEU A 217 5.88 13.78 3.51
C LEU A 217 6.29 15.18 3.03
N PRO A 218 7.42 15.73 3.54
CA PRO A 218 7.87 17.05 3.14
C PRO A 218 8.31 17.08 1.67
N PRO A 219 8.24 18.26 1.00
CA PRO A 219 8.59 18.40 -0.41
C PRO A 219 9.94 17.78 -0.82
N PRO A 220 11.04 17.88 -0.04
CA PRO A 220 12.30 17.23 -0.40
C PRO A 220 12.17 15.69 -0.51
N ALA A 221 11.36 15.05 0.34
CA ALA A 221 11.13 13.61 0.27
C ALA A 221 10.34 13.23 -0.99
N ILE A 222 9.34 14.04 -1.36
CA ILE A 222 8.57 13.84 -2.60
C ILE A 222 9.47 14.01 -3.82
N MET A 223 10.34 15.03 -3.84
CA MET A 223 11.30 15.24 -4.93
C MET A 223 12.25 14.05 -5.08
N ALA A 224 12.85 13.58 -3.98
CA ALA A 224 13.69 12.40 -3.98
C ALA A 224 12.93 11.16 -4.49
N GLY A 225 11.67 10.99 -4.07
CA GLY A 225 10.79 9.92 -4.54
C GLY A 225 10.53 10.01 -6.04
N ARG A 226 10.29 11.20 -6.57
CA ARG A 226 10.09 11.43 -8.01
C ARG A 226 11.33 11.03 -8.82
N ASP A 227 12.50 11.49 -8.41
CA ASP A 227 13.74 11.17 -9.12
C ASP A 227 14.04 9.67 -9.11
N GLN A 228 13.79 9.02 -7.98
CA GLN A 228 14.05 7.59 -7.82
C GLN A 228 13.05 6.74 -8.63
N VAL A 229 11.76 7.06 -8.57
CA VAL A 229 10.73 6.32 -9.31
C VAL A 229 10.88 6.54 -10.82
N ARG A 230 11.34 7.72 -11.24
CA ARG A 230 11.65 8.01 -12.66
C ARG A 230 12.77 7.12 -13.16
N ARG A 231 13.90 7.07 -12.45
CA ARG A 231 15.01 6.16 -12.84
C ARG A 231 14.55 4.70 -12.90
N ALA A 232 13.70 4.27 -11.96
CA ALA A 232 13.17 2.92 -11.97
C ALA A 232 12.23 2.67 -13.16
N LEU A 233 11.44 3.66 -13.58
CA LEU A 233 10.58 3.56 -14.77
C LEU A 233 11.42 3.45 -16.03
N ASP A 234 12.42 4.30 -16.19
CA ASP A 234 13.31 4.29 -17.37
C ASP A 234 14.03 2.94 -17.49
N GLY A 235 14.58 2.43 -16.39
CA GLY A 235 15.21 1.11 -16.36
C GLY A 235 14.22 -0.04 -16.64
N TYR A 236 13.01 0.05 -16.09
CA TYR A 236 11.95 -0.93 -16.35
C TYR A 236 11.61 -1.01 -17.85
N LEU A 237 11.43 0.15 -18.49
CA LEU A 237 11.11 0.24 -19.91
C LEU A 237 12.27 -0.22 -20.79
N ALA A 238 13.51 0.05 -20.39
CA ALA A 238 14.69 -0.48 -21.08
C ALA A 238 14.75 -2.03 -21.03
N CYS A 239 14.49 -2.62 -19.86
CA CYS A 239 14.40 -4.08 -19.73
C CYS A 239 13.22 -4.66 -20.53
N GLU A 240 12.09 -3.96 -20.55
CA GLU A 240 10.92 -4.38 -21.35
C GLU A 240 11.23 -4.36 -22.85
N ALA A 241 11.91 -3.31 -23.34
CA ALA A 241 12.31 -3.19 -24.75
C ALA A 241 13.36 -4.24 -25.15
N ALA A 242 14.31 -4.54 -24.26
CA ALA A 242 15.33 -5.57 -24.49
C ALA A 242 14.78 -7.00 -24.33
N GLY A 243 13.66 -7.18 -23.62
CA GLY A 243 13.16 -8.50 -23.23
C GLY A 243 13.99 -9.18 -22.14
N GLU A 244 14.94 -8.47 -21.53
CA GLU A 244 15.91 -8.99 -20.56
C GLU A 244 15.62 -8.43 -19.15
N TRP A 245 15.50 -9.34 -18.17
CA TRP A 245 15.18 -9.01 -16.79
C TRP A 245 16.21 -9.62 -15.84
N PRO A 246 17.39 -8.98 -15.67
CA PRO A 246 18.48 -9.53 -14.88
C PRO A 246 18.13 -9.64 -13.39
N GLY A 247 18.69 -10.67 -12.74
CA GLY A 247 18.69 -10.83 -11.29
C GLY A 247 19.86 -10.09 -10.63
N TYR A 248 20.34 -10.65 -9.51
CA TYR A 248 21.56 -10.16 -8.89
C TYR A 248 22.78 -10.48 -9.76
N PRO A 249 23.87 -9.68 -9.65
CA PRO A 249 25.10 -9.95 -10.39
C PRO A 249 25.61 -11.35 -10.14
N PRO A 250 26.07 -12.09 -11.18
CA PRO A 250 26.60 -13.45 -11.02
C PRO A 250 28.00 -13.48 -10.37
N GLN A 251 28.66 -12.35 -10.26
CA GLN A 251 30.00 -12.22 -9.69
C GLN A 251 29.93 -12.23 -8.15
N ILE A 252 31.01 -12.71 -7.53
CA ILE A 252 31.20 -12.59 -6.08
C ILE A 252 31.33 -11.10 -5.73
N THR A 253 30.39 -10.63 -4.89
CA THR A 253 30.38 -9.24 -4.42
C THR A 253 30.81 -9.22 -2.96
N PRO A 254 31.78 -8.39 -2.55
CA PRO A 254 32.12 -8.22 -1.14
C PRO A 254 30.90 -7.76 -0.34
N LEU A 255 30.64 -8.43 0.79
CA LEU A 255 29.56 -8.07 1.70
C LEU A 255 30.13 -7.27 2.87
N HIS A 256 29.77 -6.00 2.94
CA HIS A 256 30.12 -5.14 4.07
C HIS A 256 29.02 -5.22 5.14
N LEU A 257 29.42 -5.62 6.34
CA LEU A 257 28.50 -5.62 7.48
C LEU A 257 28.25 -4.18 7.97
N PRO A 258 27.07 -3.88 8.52
CA PRO A 258 26.82 -2.59 9.15
C PRO A 258 27.69 -2.39 10.39
N ASP A 259 28.04 -1.12 10.69
CA ASP A 259 29.00 -0.76 11.76
C ASP A 259 28.66 -1.36 13.12
N TRP A 260 27.36 -1.44 13.45
CA TRP A 260 26.92 -2.04 14.70
C TRP A 260 27.25 -3.53 14.84
N ALA A 261 27.39 -4.26 13.73
CA ALA A 261 27.72 -5.68 13.73
C ALA A 261 29.24 -5.93 13.77
N MET A 262 30.05 -4.88 13.65
CA MET A 262 31.50 -4.95 13.70
C MET A 262 32.06 -4.37 15.00
N ARG A 263 31.23 -3.87 15.91
CA ARG A 263 31.65 -3.41 17.23
C ARG A 263 32.12 -4.59 18.05
N THR A 264 33.27 -4.44 18.71
CA THR A 264 33.80 -5.41 19.66
C THR A 264 33.39 -4.99 21.08
N ASP A 265 33.27 -5.95 22.01
CA ASP A 265 32.85 -5.74 23.41
C ASP A 265 33.73 -4.68 24.15
N GLU A 266 34.88 -4.34 23.62
CA GLU A 266 35.76 -3.30 24.20
C GLU A 266 35.25 -1.88 23.97
N GLU A 267 34.38 -1.63 22.97
CA GLU A 267 33.81 -0.31 22.66
C GLU A 267 32.54 -0.01 23.47
N GLU A 268 31.87 -1.01 24.04
CA GLU A 268 30.67 -0.82 24.89
C GLU A 268 31.00 -0.34 26.31
N THR A 269 32.27 -0.46 26.75
CA THR A 269 32.68 -0.11 28.12
C THR A 269 33.07 1.37 28.27
N THR A 270 33.11 2.16 27.19
CA THR A 270 33.58 3.55 27.19
C THR A 270 32.53 4.58 26.73
N ALA A 271 31.26 4.22 26.67
CA ALA A 271 30.17 5.14 26.25
C ALA A 271 29.21 5.47 27.43
#